data_e9fe77e84b09125befa342edab285d5f
#
_entry.id   e9fe77e84b09125befa342edab285d5f
#
_cell.length_a   1.000
_cell.length_b   1.000
_cell.length_c   1.000
_cell.angle_alpha   90.00
_cell.angle_beta   90.00
_cell.angle_gamma   90.00
#
_symmetry.space_group_name_H-M   'P 1'
#
loop_
_entity.id
_entity.type
_entity.pdbx_description
1 polymer ?
#
loop_
_entity_poly.entity_id
_entity_poly.type
_entity_poly.pdbx_seq_one_letter_code
_entity_poly.pdbx_strand_id
1 'polypeptide(L)'
;MTVNFKRIHPDAVLPAYARPGDAGMDVCACEAATLQPGERRLVRTGLVMELPPGTEAQMRPRSGLALKHGITLLNTPGTIDEGYRGEVRSEEHTSELQSRSDLV
;
A
#
# COMPACT_ATOMS: atom_id res chain seq x y z
N MET A 1 4.92 16.66 -13.36
CA MET A 1 5.00 15.21 -13.52
C MET A 1 3.62 14.64 -13.23
N THR A 2 3.16 13.73 -14.05
CA THR A 2 1.83 13.13 -13.92
C THR A 2 1.94 11.63 -13.76
N VAL A 3 1.27 11.09 -12.74
CA VAL A 3 1.12 9.65 -12.56
C VAL A 3 -0.35 9.31 -12.80
N ASN A 4 -0.61 8.39 -13.72
CA ASN A 4 -1.95 7.97 -14.05
C ASN A 4 -2.33 6.73 -13.23
N PHE A 5 -3.57 6.70 -12.75
CA PHE A 5 -4.12 5.57 -12.03
C PHE A 5 -5.38 5.06 -12.68
N LYS A 6 -5.56 3.73 -12.67
CA LYS A 6 -6.80 3.09 -13.12
C LYS A 6 -7.35 2.26 -11.96
N ARG A 7 -8.62 2.44 -11.65
CA ARG A 7 -9.32 1.60 -10.69
C ARG A 7 -9.81 0.33 -11.38
N ILE A 8 -9.45 -0.81 -10.85
CA ILE A 8 -9.85 -2.13 -11.36
C ILE A 8 -10.71 -2.90 -10.37
N HIS A 9 -11.12 -2.23 -9.29
CA HIS A 9 -12.00 -2.78 -8.26
C HIS A 9 -13.00 -1.68 -7.88
N PRO A 10 -14.29 -2.01 -7.67
CA PRO A 10 -15.30 -0.98 -7.37
C PRO A 10 -15.02 -0.19 -6.10
N ASP A 11 -14.32 -0.78 -5.14
CA ASP A 11 -13.99 -0.12 -3.88
C ASP A 11 -12.57 0.44 -3.83
N ALA A 12 -11.87 0.49 -4.96
CA ALA A 12 -10.54 1.09 -5.03
C ALA A 12 -10.63 2.60 -4.76
N VAL A 13 -9.68 3.10 -3.97
CA VAL A 13 -9.57 4.52 -3.61
C VAL A 13 -8.33 5.09 -4.26
N LEU A 14 -8.48 6.19 -4.99
CA LEU A 14 -7.33 6.86 -5.58
C LEU A 14 -6.42 7.38 -4.46
N PRO A 15 -5.09 7.25 -4.61
CA PRO A 15 -4.16 7.77 -3.62
C PRO A 15 -4.30 9.27 -3.44
N ALA A 16 -4.11 9.73 -2.22
CA ALA A 16 -4.19 11.15 -1.90
C ALA A 16 -3.20 11.49 -0.81
N TYR A 17 -2.75 12.74 -0.82
CA TYR A 17 -1.95 13.27 0.29
C TYR A 17 -2.86 13.52 1.48
N ALA A 18 -2.48 13.02 2.65
CA ALA A 18 -3.22 13.24 3.88
C ALA A 18 -3.15 14.70 4.31
N ARG A 19 -2.00 15.34 4.08
CA ARG A 19 -1.74 16.74 4.43
C ARG A 19 -0.94 17.43 3.34
N PRO A 20 -1.10 18.76 3.15
CA PRO A 20 -0.23 19.51 2.25
C PRO A 20 1.24 19.36 2.67
N GLY A 21 2.10 19.14 1.69
CA GLY A 21 3.53 19.01 1.94
C GLY A 21 4.00 17.61 2.28
N ASP A 22 3.10 16.63 2.41
CA ASP A 22 3.52 15.24 2.63
C ASP A 22 4.33 14.74 1.44
N ALA A 23 5.37 13.95 1.74
CA ALA A 23 6.23 13.38 0.70
C ALA A 23 5.55 12.25 -0.07
N GLY A 24 4.68 11.50 0.58
CA GLY A 24 4.00 10.35 -0.01
C GLY A 24 2.49 10.44 0.09
N MET A 25 1.83 9.74 -0.80
CA MET A 25 0.38 9.59 -0.78
C MET A 25 -0.01 8.32 -0.03
N ASP A 26 -1.15 8.38 0.66
CA ASP A 26 -1.71 7.20 1.30
C ASP A 26 -2.43 6.34 0.28
N VAL A 27 -2.20 5.03 0.38
CA VAL A 27 -2.86 4.01 -0.44
C VAL A 27 -3.70 3.14 0.47
N CYS A 28 -4.93 2.91 0.07
CA CYS A 28 -5.89 2.13 0.87
C CYS A 28 -6.12 0.75 0.28
N ALA A 29 -6.37 -0.23 1.16
CA ALA A 29 -6.88 -1.52 0.74
C ALA A 29 -8.28 -1.36 0.15
N CYS A 30 -8.60 -2.11 -0.90
CA CYS A 30 -9.93 -2.07 -1.51
C CYS A 30 -10.90 -3.07 -0.89
N GLU A 31 -10.43 -3.90 0.01
CA GLU A 31 -11.25 -4.89 0.73
C GLU A 31 -10.75 -5.02 2.16
N ALA A 32 -11.68 -5.31 3.06
CA ALA A 32 -11.35 -5.52 4.46
C ALA A 32 -10.53 -6.80 4.62
N ALA A 33 -9.58 -6.77 5.55
CA ALA A 33 -8.77 -7.93 5.87
C ALA A 33 -8.42 -7.90 7.35
N THR A 34 -8.33 -9.08 7.95
CA THR A 34 -7.88 -9.25 9.32
C THR A 34 -6.52 -9.94 9.31
N LEU A 35 -5.57 -9.35 9.99
CA LEU A 35 -4.22 -9.88 10.09
C LEU A 35 -3.99 -10.41 11.50
N GLN A 36 -3.85 -11.73 11.62
CA GLN A 36 -3.58 -12.37 12.91
C GLN A 36 -2.12 -12.16 13.31
N PRO A 37 -1.80 -12.27 14.61
CA PRO A 37 -0.42 -12.15 15.05
C PRO A 37 0.50 -13.11 14.29
N GLY A 38 1.61 -12.60 13.75
CA GLY A 38 2.56 -13.37 12.96
C GLY A 38 2.12 -13.69 11.54
N GLU A 39 0.89 -13.37 11.16
CA GLU A 39 0.37 -13.65 9.83
C GLU A 39 0.92 -12.68 8.80
N ARG A 40 1.08 -13.18 7.57
CA ARG A 40 1.38 -12.40 6.38
C ARG A 40 0.21 -12.49 5.42
N ARG A 41 -0.11 -11.37 4.76
CA ARG A 41 -1.24 -11.34 3.83
C ARG A 41 -0.95 -10.39 2.68
N LEU A 42 -1.32 -10.81 1.48
CA LEU A 42 -1.33 -9.94 0.31
C LEU A 42 -2.60 -9.10 0.34
N VAL A 43 -2.42 -7.78 0.33
CA VAL A 43 -3.53 -6.83 0.40
C VAL A 43 -3.67 -6.13 -0.94
N ARG A 44 -4.88 -6.18 -1.50
CA ARG A 44 -5.21 -5.57 -2.78
C ARG A 44 -5.55 -4.10 -2.60
N THR A 45 -5.11 -3.28 -3.54
CA THR A 45 -5.50 -1.87 -3.61
C THR A 45 -6.57 -1.61 -4.68
N GLY A 46 -6.71 -2.52 -5.63
CA GLY A 46 -7.59 -2.32 -6.77
C GLY A 46 -7.12 -1.26 -7.75
N LEU A 47 -5.83 -0.92 -7.71
CA LEU A 47 -5.25 0.14 -8.53
C LEU A 47 -4.17 -0.41 -9.45
N VAL A 48 -4.16 0.14 -10.66
CA VAL A 48 -3.03 0.02 -11.59
C VAL A 48 -2.49 1.42 -11.80
N MET A 49 -1.16 1.56 -11.79
CA MET A 49 -0.55 2.88 -12.01
C MET A 49 0.32 2.87 -13.27
N GLU A 50 0.42 4.03 -13.87
CA GLU A 50 1.32 4.28 -14.99
C GLU A 50 2.29 5.37 -14.59
N LEU A 51 3.54 4.98 -14.40
CA LEU A 51 4.60 5.90 -13.99
C LEU A 51 5.20 6.60 -15.19
N PRO A 52 5.57 7.89 -15.07
CA PRO A 52 6.31 8.58 -16.12
C PRO A 52 7.66 7.90 -16.37
N PRO A 53 8.18 7.96 -17.60
CA PRO A 53 9.51 7.41 -17.90
C PRO A 53 10.58 7.97 -16.98
N GLY A 54 11.51 7.12 -16.57
CA GLY A 54 12.60 7.50 -15.70
C GLY A 54 12.23 7.62 -14.21
N THR A 55 11.07 7.13 -13.81
CA THR A 55 10.62 7.17 -12.42
C THR A 55 10.31 5.78 -11.90
N GLU A 56 10.28 5.68 -10.58
CA GLU A 56 9.81 4.49 -9.86
C GLU A 56 8.89 4.94 -8.74
N ALA A 57 8.05 4.04 -8.25
CA ALA A 57 7.31 4.24 -7.02
C ALA A 57 7.81 3.30 -5.95
N GLN A 58 7.71 3.72 -4.69
CA GLN A 58 8.08 2.90 -3.56
C GLN A 58 6.88 2.77 -2.63
N MET A 59 6.51 1.54 -2.32
CA MET A 59 5.53 1.24 -1.30
C MET A 59 6.25 1.18 0.05
N ARG A 60 5.75 1.94 1.02
CA ARG A 60 6.35 2.00 2.36
C ARG A 60 5.29 1.77 3.42
N PRO A 61 5.65 1.17 4.56
CA PRO A 61 4.70 0.99 5.65
C PRO A 61 4.32 2.35 6.25
N ARG A 62 3.11 2.42 6.79
CA ARG A 62 2.69 3.59 7.56
C ARG A 62 3.36 3.52 8.93
N SER A 63 4.07 4.59 9.30
CA SER A 63 4.81 4.63 10.57
C SER A 63 3.90 4.45 11.78
N GLY A 64 2.68 5.00 11.73
CA GLY A 64 1.72 4.84 12.82
C GLY A 64 1.29 3.39 13.03
N LEU A 65 1.05 2.65 11.97
CA LEU A 65 0.71 1.23 12.06
C LEU A 65 1.89 0.40 12.54
N ALA A 66 3.08 0.68 12.03
CA ALA A 66 4.28 -0.04 12.42
C ALA A 66 4.60 0.19 13.90
N LEU A 67 4.50 1.44 14.34
CA LEU A 67 4.85 1.82 15.72
C LEU A 67 3.81 1.34 16.73
N LYS A 68 2.51 1.50 16.44
CA LYS A 68 1.45 1.23 17.39
C LYS A 68 0.91 -0.20 17.34
N HIS A 69 0.95 -0.82 16.18
CA HIS A 69 0.29 -2.10 15.94
C HIS A 69 1.22 -3.19 15.42
N GLY A 70 2.49 -2.89 15.19
CA GLY A 70 3.45 -3.84 14.67
C GLY A 70 3.16 -4.30 13.24
N ILE A 71 2.34 -3.55 12.50
CA ILE A 71 2.01 -3.87 11.11
C ILE A 71 2.96 -3.14 10.18
N THR A 72 3.59 -3.89 9.28
CA THR A 72 4.52 -3.33 8.31
C THR A 72 4.42 -4.09 6.98
N LEU A 73 5.14 -3.64 5.99
CA LEU A 73 5.27 -4.36 4.73
C LEU A 73 6.41 -5.37 4.82
N LEU A 74 6.16 -6.58 4.32
CA LEU A 74 7.15 -7.65 4.34
C LEU A 74 8.37 -7.29 3.52
N ASN A 75 8.16 -6.64 2.38
CA ASN A 75 9.21 -6.24 1.44
C ASN A 75 9.25 -4.72 1.34
N THR A 76 9.92 -4.07 2.28
CA THR A 76 9.95 -2.60 2.35
C THR A 76 11.36 -2.06 2.14
N PRO A 77 11.57 -1.02 1.30
CA PRO A 77 10.56 -0.46 0.42
C PRO A 77 10.29 -1.38 -0.77
N GLY A 78 9.02 -1.57 -1.10
CA GLY A 78 8.64 -2.31 -2.30
C GLY A 78 8.73 -1.39 -3.51
N THR A 79 9.51 -1.77 -4.49
CA THR A 79 9.72 -0.94 -5.70
C THR A 79 8.73 -1.31 -6.79
N ILE A 80 8.10 -0.31 -7.37
CA ILE A 80 7.25 -0.45 -8.55
C ILE A 80 7.98 0.17 -9.73
N ASP A 81 8.29 -0.65 -10.72
CA ASP A 81 9.03 -0.22 -11.92
C ASP A 81 8.13 0.57 -12.86
N GLU A 82 8.75 1.43 -13.67
CA GLU A 82 7.99 2.27 -14.61
C GLU A 82 7.16 1.47 -15.60
N GLY A 83 7.59 0.27 -15.96
CA GLY A 83 6.89 -0.61 -16.91
C GLY A 83 5.83 -1.50 -16.29
N TYR A 84 5.70 -1.50 -14.97
CA TYR A 84 4.76 -2.39 -14.30
C TYR A 84 3.32 -1.91 -14.51
N ARG A 85 2.47 -2.78 -15.03
CA ARG A 85 1.05 -2.50 -15.30
C ARG A 85 0.12 -3.45 -14.58
N GLY A 86 0.64 -4.25 -13.65
CA GLY A 86 -0.18 -5.09 -12.79
C GLY A 86 -0.81 -4.29 -11.66
N GLU A 87 -1.68 -4.95 -10.91
CA GLU A 87 -2.30 -4.33 -9.75
C GLU A 87 -1.25 -4.01 -8.68
N VAL A 88 -1.38 -2.83 -8.07
CA VAL A 88 -0.56 -2.46 -6.91
C VAL A 88 -1.06 -3.25 -5.71
N ARG A 89 -0.19 -4.04 -5.11
CA ARG A 89 -0.49 -4.88 -3.95
C ARG A 89 0.58 -4.70 -2.90
N SER A 90 0.22 -4.91 -1.64
CA SER A 90 1.19 -4.92 -0.55
C SER A 90 1.14 -6.24 0.20
N GLU A 91 2.32 -6.75 0.58
CA GLU A 91 2.42 -7.90 1.48
C GLU A 91 2.62 -7.38 2.89
N GLU A 92 1.60 -7.49 3.71
CA GLU A 92 1.61 -6.96 5.06
C GLU A 92 1.73 -8.08 6.08
N HIS A 93 2.38 -7.79 7.22
CA HIS A 93 2.45 -8.70 8.33
C HIS A 93 2.42 -7.94 9.67
N THR A 94 2.07 -8.64 10.72
CA THR A 94 2.07 -8.07 12.07
C THR A 94 2.96 -8.90 12.98
N SER A 95 3.30 -8.31 14.14
CA SER A 95 4.04 -9.03 15.17
C SER A 95 3.19 -10.17 15.73
N GLU A 96 3.84 -11.12 16.42
CA GLU A 96 3.17 -12.29 16.98
C GLU A 96 2.13 -11.96 18.04
N LEU A 97 2.16 -10.76 18.58
CA LEU A 97 1.30 -10.38 19.71
C LEU A 97 0.11 -9.49 19.31
N GLN A 98 -0.05 -9.18 18.02
CA GLN A 98 -1.06 -8.22 17.59
C GLN A 98 -1.85 -8.72 16.39
N SER A 99 -3.07 -8.17 16.25
CA SER A 99 -3.90 -8.39 15.07
C SER A 99 -4.54 -7.08 14.65
N ARG A 100 -4.92 -6.99 13.37
CA ARG A 100 -5.50 -5.78 12.81
C ARG A 100 -6.50 -6.14 11.72
N SER A 101 -7.62 -5.41 11.62
CA SER A 101 -8.67 -5.67 10.63
C SER A 101 -8.71 -4.65 9.49
N ASP A 102 -8.05 -3.51 9.62
CA ASP A 102 -8.01 -2.47 8.59
C ASP A 102 -6.56 -2.19 8.20
N LEU A 103 -6.24 -2.49 6.94
CA LEU A 103 -4.89 -2.39 6.41
C LEU A 103 -4.82 -1.38 5.27
N VAL A 104 -3.65 -0.86 5.06
CA VAL A 104 -3.38 0.07 3.97
C VAL A 104 -2.06 -0.25 3.33
#